data_70784eae14956e34d783fb47dcd43079
#
_entry.id   70784eae14956e34d783fb47dcd43079
#
_cell.length_a   1.000
_cell.length_b   1.000
_cell.length_c   1.000
_cell.angle_alpha   90.00
_cell.angle_beta   90.00
_cell.angle_gamma   90.00
#
_symmetry.space_group_name_H-M   'P 1'
#
loop_
_entity.id
_entity.type
_entity.pdbx_description
1 polymer ?
#
loop_
_entity_poly.entity_id
_entity_poly.type
_entity_poly.pdbx_seq_one_letter_code
_entity_poly.pdbx_strand_id
1 'polypeptide(L)'
;MKRGEIYRVAKPPGNDPKQYRYFVVVSRDALIASKFSTVICAPIYTMHDGLSTQVAVGIGEGLKHDSSIHCDALMSLPKSLLTHYVGHLSASKLHALKEALVAALSLADDEEWLEV
;
A
#
# COMPACT_ATOMS: atom_id res chain seq x y z
N MET A 1 4.31 13.81 2.63
CA MET A 1 3.91 12.45 2.21
C MET A 1 4.61 12.10 0.90
N LYS A 2 5.10 10.89 0.80
CA LYS A 2 5.78 10.38 -0.40
C LYS A 2 5.34 8.95 -0.69
N ARG A 3 5.46 8.53 -1.95
CA ARG A 3 5.25 7.13 -2.33
C ARG A 3 6.17 6.22 -1.52
N GLY A 4 5.62 5.12 -1.02
CA GLY A 4 6.35 4.15 -0.20
C GLY A 4 6.33 4.44 1.28
N GLU A 5 5.77 5.56 1.71
CA GLU A 5 5.55 5.82 3.13
C GLU A 5 4.36 5.02 3.66
N ILE A 6 4.49 4.56 4.89
CA ILE A 6 3.49 3.76 5.58
C ILE A 6 2.83 4.61 6.65
N TYR A 7 1.50 4.58 6.66
CA TYR A 7 0.67 5.29 7.64
C TYR A 7 -0.29 4.33 8.31
N ARG A 8 -0.59 4.58 9.56
CA ARG A 8 -1.68 3.89 10.24
C ARG A 8 -2.91 4.80 10.33
N VAL A 9 -4.07 4.17 10.23
CA VAL A 9 -5.36 4.85 10.31
C VAL A 9 -6.19 4.14 11.38
N ALA A 10 -6.77 4.90 12.30
CA ALA A 10 -7.62 4.34 13.33
C ALA A 10 -8.87 3.74 12.71
N LYS A 11 -9.25 2.55 13.15
CA LYS A 11 -10.51 1.93 12.77
C LYS A 11 -11.67 2.58 13.51
N PRO A 12 -12.86 2.61 12.92
CA PRO A 12 -14.07 2.97 13.66
C PRO A 12 -14.25 2.06 14.87
N PRO A 13 -14.88 2.54 15.97
CA PRO A 13 -15.22 1.69 17.13
C PRO A 13 -16.03 0.47 16.68
N GLY A 14 -15.68 -0.71 17.18
CA GLY A 14 -16.33 -1.96 16.81
C GLY A 14 -15.74 -3.14 17.57
N ASN A 15 -16.11 -4.35 17.16
CA ASN A 15 -15.69 -5.60 17.81
C ASN A 15 -14.32 -6.11 17.36
N ASP A 16 -13.63 -5.40 16.46
CA ASP A 16 -12.32 -5.81 15.99
C ASP A 16 -11.26 -5.48 17.06
N PRO A 17 -10.49 -6.47 17.56
CA PRO A 17 -9.44 -6.21 18.53
C PRO A 17 -8.29 -5.37 17.98
N LYS A 18 -8.13 -5.31 16.66
CA LYS A 18 -7.12 -4.46 16.03
C LYS A 18 -7.65 -3.04 15.94
N GLN A 19 -6.94 -2.10 16.55
CA GLN A 19 -7.35 -0.69 16.62
C GLN A 19 -6.98 0.11 15.38
N TYR A 20 -6.00 -0.37 14.59
CA TYR A 20 -5.44 0.36 13.46
C TYR A 20 -5.36 -0.49 12.22
N ARG A 21 -5.45 0.18 11.07
CA ARG A 21 -5.09 -0.38 9.78
C ARG A 21 -3.87 0.34 9.25
N TYR A 22 -3.04 -0.39 8.52
CA TYR A 22 -1.79 0.14 7.95
C TYR A 22 -1.90 0.15 6.45
N PHE A 23 -1.38 1.23 5.84
CA PHE A 23 -1.42 1.44 4.40
C PHE A 23 -0.09 1.96 3.92
N VAL A 24 0.30 1.54 2.71
CA VAL A 24 1.43 2.16 2.01
C VAL A 24 0.89 3.04 0.88
N VAL A 25 1.46 4.23 0.75
CA VAL A 25 1.10 5.18 -0.32
C VAL A 25 1.73 4.71 -1.62
N VAL A 26 0.91 4.51 -2.65
CA VAL A 26 1.37 4.05 -3.97
C VAL A 26 1.20 5.08 -5.08
N SER A 27 0.43 6.14 -4.85
CA SER A 27 0.26 7.23 -5.83
C SER A 27 1.59 7.84 -6.26
N ARG A 28 1.63 8.37 -7.48
CA ARG A 28 2.79 9.10 -7.97
C ARG A 28 3.01 10.40 -7.19
N ASP A 29 4.25 10.82 -7.07
CA ASP A 29 4.62 11.97 -6.24
C ASP A 29 3.95 13.28 -6.71
N ALA A 30 3.74 13.45 -8.01
CA ALA A 30 3.04 14.63 -8.54
C ALA A 30 1.61 14.73 -8.02
N LEU A 31 0.89 13.62 -7.90
CA LEU A 31 -0.46 13.61 -7.33
C LEU A 31 -0.42 13.89 -5.82
N ILE A 32 0.53 13.29 -5.11
CA ILE A 32 0.69 13.48 -3.67
C ILE A 32 0.94 14.97 -3.35
N ALA A 33 1.78 15.63 -4.15
CA ALA A 33 2.11 17.05 -3.99
C ALA A 33 1.01 17.99 -4.45
N SER A 34 0.03 17.50 -5.20
CA SER A 34 -1.06 18.31 -5.74
C SER A 34 -2.15 18.61 -4.70
N LYS A 35 -3.12 19.43 -5.10
CA LYS A 35 -4.31 19.70 -4.28
C LYS A 35 -5.36 18.60 -4.35
N PHE A 36 -5.12 17.52 -5.10
CA PHE A 36 -6.04 16.40 -5.18
C PHE A 36 -6.23 15.81 -3.78
N SER A 37 -7.48 15.57 -3.38
CA SER A 37 -7.80 15.25 -1.97
C SER A 37 -7.49 13.83 -1.53
N THR A 38 -7.32 12.90 -2.47
CA THR A 38 -7.08 11.49 -2.17
C THR A 38 -5.78 10.99 -2.77
N VAL A 39 -5.28 9.89 -2.21
CA VAL A 39 -4.15 9.13 -2.76
C VAL A 39 -4.51 7.66 -2.81
N ILE A 40 -3.92 6.94 -3.78
CA ILE A 40 -4.07 5.48 -3.86
C ILE A 40 -3.10 4.84 -2.87
N CYS A 41 -3.63 3.90 -2.09
CA CYS A 41 -2.88 3.16 -1.10
C CYS A 41 -3.10 1.66 -1.28
N ALA A 42 -2.16 0.86 -0.78
CA ALA A 42 -2.32 -0.58 -0.66
C ALA A 42 -2.37 -0.94 0.83
N PRO A 43 -3.34 -1.76 1.25
CA PRO A 43 -3.44 -2.17 2.65
C PRO A 43 -2.35 -3.17 3.01
N ILE A 44 -1.98 -3.17 4.29
CA ILE A 44 -0.99 -4.08 4.86
C ILE A 44 -1.70 -4.97 5.87
N TYR A 45 -1.56 -6.27 5.70
CA TYR A 45 -2.15 -7.27 6.59
C TYR A 45 -1.06 -8.20 7.13
N THR A 46 -1.33 -8.87 8.25
CA THR A 46 -0.40 -9.85 8.82
C THR A 46 -0.35 -11.16 8.01
N MET A 47 -1.33 -11.40 7.16
CA MET A 47 -1.35 -12.58 6.29
C MET A 47 -0.42 -12.40 5.08
N HIS A 48 0.40 -13.42 4.79
CA HIS A 48 1.26 -13.45 3.61
C HIS A 48 1.06 -14.78 2.89
N ASP A 49 0.48 -14.73 1.70
CA ASP A 49 0.14 -15.92 0.91
C ASP A 49 1.21 -16.27 -0.14
N GLY A 50 2.27 -15.48 -0.25
CA GLY A 50 3.32 -15.68 -1.23
C GLY A 50 2.93 -15.38 -2.67
N LEU A 51 1.89 -14.56 -2.88
CA LEU A 51 1.45 -14.18 -4.21
C LEU A 51 2.38 -13.12 -4.81
N SER A 52 2.50 -13.12 -6.15
CA SER A 52 3.31 -12.12 -6.87
C SER A 52 2.78 -10.70 -6.71
N THR A 53 1.53 -10.54 -6.26
CA THR A 53 0.87 -9.27 -6.01
C THR A 53 1.07 -8.76 -4.58
N GLN A 54 1.85 -9.47 -3.77
CA GLN A 54 2.10 -9.14 -2.37
C GLN A 54 3.58 -8.84 -2.14
N VAL A 55 3.85 -7.94 -1.19
CA VAL A 55 5.22 -7.59 -0.79
C VAL A 55 5.38 -7.82 0.70
N ALA A 56 6.33 -8.66 1.09
CA ALA A 56 6.63 -8.91 2.51
C ALA A 56 7.26 -7.67 3.14
N VAL A 57 6.75 -7.28 4.30
CA VAL A 57 7.23 -6.16 5.10
C VAL A 57 7.18 -6.53 6.58
N GLY A 58 7.84 -5.76 7.43
CA GLY A 58 7.85 -6.06 8.86
C GLY A 58 8.56 -4.99 9.67
N ILE A 59 9.35 -5.42 10.65
CA ILE A 59 10.04 -4.54 11.58
C ILE A 59 10.94 -3.53 10.85
N GLY A 60 11.60 -3.94 9.78
CA GLY A 60 12.46 -3.07 8.97
C GLY A 60 11.75 -1.86 8.39
N GLU A 61 10.43 -1.93 8.23
CA GLU A 61 9.60 -0.86 7.69
C GLU A 61 8.78 -0.13 8.76
N GLY A 62 9.05 -0.43 10.04
CA GLY A 62 8.38 0.22 11.15
C GLY A 62 7.13 -0.50 11.68
N LEU A 63 6.83 -1.69 11.17
CA LEU A 63 5.69 -2.48 11.62
C LEU A 63 6.07 -3.35 12.82
N LYS A 64 5.07 -3.73 13.62
CA LYS A 64 5.28 -4.58 14.81
C LYS A 64 5.42 -6.06 14.48
N HIS A 65 4.82 -6.49 13.38
CA HIS A 65 4.74 -7.90 12.99
C HIS A 65 5.11 -8.08 11.53
N ASP A 66 5.56 -9.28 11.17
CA ASP A 66 5.68 -9.67 9.78
C ASP A 66 4.32 -9.54 9.11
N SER A 67 4.32 -8.87 7.98
CA SER A 67 3.11 -8.44 7.30
C SER A 67 3.33 -8.48 5.79
N SER A 68 2.28 -8.19 5.04
CA SER A 68 2.34 -8.15 3.59
C SER A 68 1.51 -7.00 3.04
N ILE A 69 2.06 -6.30 2.06
CA ILE A 69 1.34 -5.29 1.27
C ILE A 69 0.51 -6.05 0.23
N HIS A 70 -0.79 -5.76 0.15
CA HIS A 70 -1.71 -6.44 -0.76
C HIS A 70 -2.08 -5.51 -1.92
N CYS A 71 -1.38 -5.67 -3.05
CA CYS A 71 -1.58 -4.82 -4.22
C CYS A 71 -2.86 -5.14 -4.99
N ASP A 72 -3.50 -6.28 -4.75
CA ASP A 72 -4.80 -6.59 -5.33
C ASP A 72 -5.96 -5.83 -4.68
N ALA A 73 -5.72 -5.18 -3.54
CA ALA A 73 -6.73 -4.49 -2.76
C ALA A 73 -6.50 -2.97 -2.68
N LEU A 74 -6.03 -2.38 -3.77
CA LEU A 74 -5.79 -0.94 -3.83
C LEU A 74 -7.05 -0.15 -3.52
N MET A 75 -6.88 0.96 -2.80
CA MET A 75 -7.99 1.84 -2.45
C MET A 75 -7.54 3.29 -2.40
N SER A 76 -8.46 4.21 -2.69
CA SER A 76 -8.23 5.64 -2.51
C SER A 76 -8.59 6.05 -1.09
N LEU A 77 -7.68 6.77 -0.44
CA LEU A 77 -7.90 7.30 0.90
C LEU A 77 -7.75 8.83 0.90
N PRO A 78 -8.58 9.54 1.68
CA PRO A 78 -8.36 10.97 1.88
C PRO A 78 -6.98 11.23 2.48
N LYS A 79 -6.25 12.19 1.93
CA LYS A 79 -4.94 12.60 2.49
C LYS A 79 -5.06 13.00 3.96
N SER A 80 -6.21 13.55 4.35
CA SER A 80 -6.48 13.98 5.72
C SER A 80 -6.48 12.84 6.73
N LEU A 81 -6.65 11.59 6.31
CA LEU A 81 -6.57 10.43 7.20
C LEU A 81 -5.15 9.95 7.42
N LEU A 82 -4.22 10.31 6.54
CA LEU A 82 -2.84 9.79 6.56
C LEU A 82 -1.95 10.75 7.35
N THR A 83 -2.19 10.85 8.65
CA THR A 83 -1.51 11.78 9.55
C THR A 83 -0.53 11.10 10.49
N HIS A 84 -0.59 9.77 10.61
CA HIS A 84 0.27 9.04 11.54
C HIS A 84 1.30 8.19 10.78
N TYR A 85 2.47 8.77 10.59
CA TYR A 85 3.60 8.13 9.91
C TYR A 85 4.13 6.94 10.72
N VAL A 86 4.38 5.82 10.05
CA VAL A 86 4.90 4.60 10.66
C VAL A 86 6.32 4.32 10.19
N GLY A 87 6.57 4.43 8.91
CA GLY A 87 7.87 4.13 8.30
C GLY A 87 7.81 4.29 6.80
N HIS A 88 8.81 3.74 6.11
CA HIS A 88 8.87 3.83 4.66
C HIS A 88 9.58 2.61 4.08
N LEU A 89 9.32 2.35 2.81
CA LEU A 89 9.97 1.26 2.10
C LEU A 89 11.38 1.69 1.68
N SER A 90 12.34 0.75 1.80
CA SER A 90 13.67 0.90 1.22
C SER A 90 13.60 0.88 -0.30
N ALA A 91 14.71 1.22 -0.97
CA ALA A 91 14.77 1.16 -2.43
C ALA A 91 14.43 -0.23 -2.97
N SER A 92 14.92 -1.29 -2.32
CA SER A 92 14.63 -2.68 -2.74
C SER A 92 13.14 -3.02 -2.55
N LYS A 93 12.53 -2.56 -1.46
CA LYS A 93 11.09 -2.79 -1.22
C LYS A 93 10.22 -1.94 -2.14
N LEU A 94 10.64 -0.73 -2.51
CA LEU A 94 9.97 0.07 -3.53
C LEU A 94 9.99 -0.63 -4.89
N HIS A 95 11.11 -1.24 -5.25
CA HIS A 95 11.20 -2.03 -6.47
C HIS A 95 10.25 -3.23 -6.42
N ALA A 96 10.21 -3.95 -5.29
CA ALA A 96 9.28 -5.05 -5.10
C ALA A 96 7.82 -4.60 -5.17
N LEU A 97 7.50 -3.43 -4.63
CA LEU A 97 6.16 -2.83 -4.73
C LEU A 97 5.80 -2.56 -6.19
N LYS A 98 6.71 -1.97 -6.96
CA LYS A 98 6.49 -1.73 -8.39
C LYS A 98 6.18 -3.03 -9.13
N GLU A 99 6.98 -4.06 -8.92
CA GLU A 99 6.78 -5.37 -9.56
C GLU A 99 5.42 -5.98 -9.17
N ALA A 100 5.04 -5.88 -7.91
CA ALA A 100 3.77 -6.38 -7.43
C ALA A 100 2.58 -5.61 -8.05
N LEU A 101 2.71 -4.30 -8.25
CA LEU A 101 1.69 -3.48 -8.92
C LEU A 101 1.59 -3.82 -10.40
N VAL A 102 2.72 -4.06 -11.08
CA VAL A 102 2.73 -4.53 -12.47
C VAL A 102 1.97 -5.85 -12.59
N ALA A 103 2.19 -6.77 -11.65
CA ALA A 103 1.49 -8.05 -11.63
C ALA A 103 0.00 -7.89 -11.33
N ALA A 104 -0.34 -7.10 -10.31
CA ALA A 104 -1.73 -6.91 -9.87
C ALA A 104 -2.60 -6.27 -10.94
N LEU A 105 -2.03 -5.38 -11.74
CA LEU A 105 -2.75 -4.62 -12.76
C LEU A 105 -2.46 -5.12 -14.19
N SER A 106 -1.69 -6.21 -14.34
CA SER A 106 -1.29 -6.76 -15.64
C SER A 106 -0.66 -5.72 -16.56
N LEU A 107 0.18 -4.84 -16.01
CA LEU A 107 0.72 -3.71 -16.78
C LEU A 107 1.73 -4.14 -17.86
N ALA A 108 2.28 -5.35 -17.76
CA ALA A 108 3.22 -5.87 -18.75
C ALA A 108 2.53 -6.63 -19.91
N ASP A 109 1.21 -6.83 -19.85
CA ASP A 109 0.45 -7.63 -20.82
C ASP A 109 -0.57 -6.76 -21.56
N ASP A 110 -0.16 -6.23 -22.72
CA ASP A 110 -1.03 -5.40 -23.55
C ASP A 110 -2.25 -6.17 -24.08
N GLU A 111 -2.11 -7.46 -24.36
CA GLU A 111 -3.20 -8.27 -24.92
C GLU A 111 -4.36 -8.39 -23.95
N GLU A 112 -4.08 -8.58 -22.66
CA GLU A 112 -5.12 -8.64 -21.63
C GLU A 112 -5.95 -7.37 -21.57
N TRP A 113 -5.31 -6.21 -21.77
CA TRP A 113 -5.99 -4.92 -21.72
C TRP A 113 -6.79 -4.60 -22.98
N LEU A 114 -6.33 -5.08 -24.13
CA LEU A 114 -6.90 -4.76 -25.43
C LEU A 114 -7.95 -5.76 -25.91
N GLU A 115 -8.01 -6.92 -25.29
CA GLU A 115 -9.01 -7.95 -25.57
C GLU A 115 -10.31 -7.58 -24.86
N VAL A 116 -11.34 -7.31 -25.64
CA VAL A 116 -12.65 -6.89 -25.13
C VAL A 116 -13.70 -7.92 -25.47
#